data_387e2db0fa180698f4d0f869aae312d1
#
_entry.id   387e2db0fa180698f4d0f869aae312d1
#
_cell.length_a   1.000
_cell.length_b   1.000
_cell.length_c   1.000
_cell.angle_alpha   90.00
_cell.angle_beta   90.00
_cell.angle_gamma   90.00
#
_symmetry.space_group_name_H-M   'P 1'
#
loop_
_entity.id
_entity.type
_entity.pdbx_description
1 polymer ?
#
loop_
_entity_poly.entity_id
_entity_poly.type
_entity_poly.pdbx_seq_one_letter_code
_entity_poly.pdbx_strand_id
1 'polypeptide(L)'
;INGRRETLSIGKYGDDGLTLSEAREKLLEARKLVNSGISPAAEKRKLKNAIRNADRFEDFAIRYIAEAEFAESTRSLRTGTYQREIAPYFAKKLMIEISSEDIRNHCQIIKERGSPSTAIFVRDLFNAVYKYAISKGHNFKNPAERISNSSIATFRPRERSLTPREIHLFFNELNQTERYFTLRKGVLFILYTMVRKSEFVNATWDEFDFQRNIWTIPSERMKARRAHNVYLSTQSLEILTAFKIYCENSEFIIPSRTSRLKPV
;
A
#
# COMPACT_ATOMS: atom_id res chain seq x y z
N ILE A 1 51.24 -3.23 6.53
CA ILE A 1 50.99 -4.61 6.16
C ILE A 1 51.46 -4.77 4.71
N ASN A 2 52.17 -5.81 4.37
CA ASN A 2 52.74 -6.06 3.04
C ASN A 2 53.57 -4.87 2.45
N GLY A 3 54.34 -4.16 3.28
CA GLY A 3 55.20 -3.05 2.87
C GLY A 3 54.49 -1.75 2.54
N ARG A 4 53.13 -1.69 2.69
CA ARG A 4 52.35 -0.45 2.47
C ARG A 4 51.98 0.22 3.79
N ARG A 5 52.09 1.53 3.83
CA ARG A 5 51.58 2.35 4.94
C ARG A 5 50.09 2.57 4.76
N GLU A 6 49.32 2.30 5.81
CA GLU A 6 47.86 2.54 5.85
C GLU A 6 47.55 3.45 7.03
N THR A 7 46.60 4.37 6.86
CA THR A 7 46.12 5.24 7.92
C THR A 7 44.76 4.73 8.43
N LEU A 8 44.69 4.47 9.73
CA LEU A 8 43.44 4.11 10.41
C LEU A 8 42.97 5.31 11.22
N SER A 9 41.83 5.91 10.85
CA SER A 9 41.13 6.87 11.71
C SER A 9 40.33 6.11 12.76
N ILE A 10 40.67 6.30 14.05
CA ILE A 10 40.01 5.62 15.17
C ILE A 10 38.85 6.43 15.79
N GLY A 11 38.74 7.72 15.49
CA GLY A 11 37.65 8.59 15.96
C GLY A 11 38.11 10.06 16.04
N LYS A 12 37.20 10.95 16.47
CA LYS A 12 37.53 12.33 16.81
C LYS A 12 37.88 12.40 18.31
N TYR A 13 38.84 13.23 18.69
CA TYR A 13 39.18 13.51 20.07
C TYR A 13 38.38 14.73 20.56
N GLY A 14 37.95 14.75 21.82
CA GLY A 14 37.24 15.88 22.43
C GLY A 14 36.06 15.45 23.31
N ASP A 15 35.35 16.42 23.86
CA ASP A 15 34.24 16.19 24.81
C ASP A 15 33.08 15.36 24.22
N ASP A 16 32.82 15.51 22.93
CA ASP A 16 31.84 14.68 22.16
C ASP A 16 32.54 13.53 21.41
N GLY A 17 33.75 13.16 21.75
CA GLY A 17 34.59 12.20 21.03
C GLY A 17 35.22 11.15 21.93
N LEU A 18 36.32 10.55 21.43
CA LEU A 18 37.10 9.57 22.18
C LEU A 18 37.97 10.24 23.24
N THR A 19 37.97 9.66 24.43
CA THR A 19 38.96 9.96 25.47
C THR A 19 40.31 9.37 25.09
N LEU A 20 41.37 9.85 25.75
CA LEU A 20 42.72 9.35 25.52
C LEU A 20 42.88 7.86 25.89
N SER A 21 42.15 7.40 26.91
CA SER A 21 42.11 5.99 27.34
C SER A 21 41.49 5.11 26.25
N GLU A 22 40.32 5.47 25.75
CA GLU A 22 39.62 4.74 24.67
C GLU A 22 40.42 4.73 23.37
N ALA A 23 41.12 5.84 23.06
CA ALA A 23 41.99 5.88 21.90
C ALA A 23 43.17 4.90 22.02
N ARG A 24 43.75 4.74 23.22
CA ARG A 24 44.81 3.77 23.50
C ARG A 24 44.30 2.33 23.38
N GLU A 25 43.11 2.02 23.92
CA GLU A 25 42.49 0.69 23.75
C GLU A 25 42.29 0.33 22.29
N LYS A 26 41.68 1.22 21.51
CA LYS A 26 41.48 1.01 20.07
C LYS A 26 42.80 0.85 19.28
N LEU A 27 43.88 1.54 19.73
CA LEU A 27 45.22 1.36 19.17
C LEU A 27 45.78 -0.04 19.47
N LEU A 28 45.55 -0.56 20.69
CA LEU A 28 45.99 -1.89 21.08
C LEU A 28 45.26 -2.97 20.30
N GLU A 29 43.93 -2.80 20.10
CA GLU A 29 43.13 -3.71 19.25
C GLU A 29 43.62 -3.69 17.80
N ALA A 30 43.85 -2.52 17.23
CA ALA A 30 44.37 -2.39 15.89
C ALA A 30 45.76 -3.04 15.73
N ARG A 31 46.65 -2.94 16.75
CA ARG A 31 47.95 -3.62 16.77
C ARG A 31 47.81 -5.14 16.81
N LYS A 32 46.85 -5.68 17.58
CA LYS A 32 46.57 -7.12 17.61
C LYS A 32 46.17 -7.64 16.20
N LEU A 33 45.34 -6.91 15.48
CA LEU A 33 44.96 -7.25 14.11
C LEU A 33 46.13 -7.21 13.14
N VAL A 34 46.99 -6.19 13.26
CA VAL A 34 48.22 -6.08 12.44
C VAL A 34 49.17 -7.26 12.70
N ASN A 35 49.34 -7.65 13.96
CA ASN A 35 50.18 -8.78 14.36
C ASN A 35 49.62 -10.14 13.84
N SER A 36 48.32 -10.24 13.66
CA SER A 36 47.66 -11.40 13.01
C SER A 36 47.63 -11.29 11.48
N GLY A 37 48.29 -10.32 10.86
CA GLY A 37 48.36 -10.16 9.41
C GLY A 37 47.14 -9.49 8.78
N ILE A 38 46.19 -9.00 9.59
CA ILE A 38 44.93 -8.40 9.13
C ILE A 38 45.09 -6.87 9.14
N SER A 39 44.71 -6.21 8.04
CA SER A 39 44.66 -4.74 7.98
C SER A 39 43.43 -4.19 8.67
N PRO A 40 43.57 -3.45 9.79
CA PRO A 40 42.44 -2.82 10.49
C PRO A 40 41.70 -1.78 9.61
N ALA A 41 42.41 -1.11 8.70
CA ALA A 41 41.84 -0.15 7.76
C ALA A 41 40.99 -0.86 6.68
N ALA A 42 41.45 -2.05 6.22
CA ALA A 42 40.69 -2.86 5.28
C ALA A 42 39.44 -3.47 5.94
N GLU A 43 39.56 -3.96 7.17
CA GLU A 43 38.42 -4.43 7.98
C GLU A 43 37.39 -3.33 8.19
N LYS A 44 37.80 -2.15 8.59
CA LYS A 44 36.92 -0.98 8.76
C LYS A 44 36.25 -0.58 7.44
N ARG A 45 36.98 -0.66 6.29
CA ARG A 45 36.43 -0.42 4.96
C ARG A 45 35.43 -1.51 4.56
N LYS A 46 35.73 -2.78 4.81
CA LYS A 46 34.82 -3.90 4.59
C LYS A 46 33.53 -3.72 5.38
N LEU A 47 33.64 -3.40 6.68
CA LEU A 47 32.48 -3.16 7.54
C LEU A 47 31.65 -1.95 7.05
N LYS A 48 32.32 -0.85 6.69
CA LYS A 48 31.65 0.34 6.15
C LYS A 48 30.96 0.07 4.81
N ASN A 49 31.58 -0.71 3.94
CA ASN A 49 31.00 -1.13 2.67
C ASN A 49 29.86 -2.13 2.88
N ALA A 50 29.98 -3.06 3.82
CA ALA A 50 28.92 -3.99 4.20
C ALA A 50 27.69 -3.22 4.74
N ILE A 51 27.90 -2.21 5.60
CA ILE A 51 26.82 -1.33 6.10
C ILE A 51 26.25 -0.46 4.97
N ARG A 52 27.07 0.03 4.04
CA ARG A 52 26.63 0.88 2.93
C ARG A 52 25.85 0.09 1.86
N ASN A 53 26.25 -1.17 1.65
CA ASN A 53 25.59 -2.11 0.72
C ASN A 53 24.64 -3.06 1.45
N ALA A 54 24.32 -2.78 2.71
CA ALA A 54 23.45 -3.61 3.49
C ALA A 54 22.03 -3.51 2.93
N ASP A 55 21.43 -4.65 2.71
CA ASP A 55 20.08 -4.84 2.21
C ASP A 55 19.04 -4.20 3.16
N ARG A 56 18.64 -2.96 2.88
CA ARG A 56 17.63 -2.24 3.65
C ARG A 56 16.24 -2.65 3.24
N PHE A 57 15.31 -2.60 4.17
CA PHE A 57 13.93 -2.97 3.90
C PHE A 57 13.30 -2.09 2.80
N GLU A 58 13.61 -0.79 2.79
CA GLU A 58 13.08 0.14 1.79
C GLU A 58 13.45 -0.24 0.35
N ASP A 59 14.67 -0.72 0.11
CA ASP A 59 15.14 -1.09 -1.22
C ASP A 59 14.30 -2.24 -1.81
N PHE A 60 13.96 -3.23 -1.00
CA PHE A 60 13.12 -4.35 -1.41
C PHE A 60 11.64 -3.98 -1.49
N ALA A 61 11.15 -3.17 -0.56
CA ALA A 61 9.76 -2.73 -0.55
C ALA A 61 9.41 -1.91 -1.78
N ILE A 62 10.26 -0.95 -2.15
CA ILE A 62 10.08 -0.10 -3.33
C ILE A 62 10.15 -0.94 -4.61
N ARG A 63 11.16 -1.82 -4.75
CA ARG A 63 11.29 -2.71 -5.91
C ARG A 63 10.09 -3.65 -6.02
N TYR A 64 9.66 -4.27 -4.91
CA TYR A 64 8.49 -5.15 -4.91
C TYR A 64 7.24 -4.44 -5.40
N ILE A 65 6.97 -3.22 -4.90
CA ILE A 65 5.79 -2.44 -5.30
C ILE A 65 5.88 -2.01 -6.77
N ALA A 66 7.08 -1.70 -7.26
CA ALA A 66 7.31 -1.29 -8.64
C ALA A 66 7.19 -2.45 -9.64
N GLU A 67 7.84 -3.59 -9.36
CA GLU A 67 7.98 -4.70 -10.30
C GLU A 67 6.77 -5.65 -10.33
N ALA A 68 6.02 -5.77 -9.22
CA ALA A 68 4.89 -6.68 -9.18
C ALA A 68 3.72 -6.21 -10.06
N GLU A 69 3.10 -7.15 -10.75
CA GLU A 69 1.92 -6.92 -11.59
C GLU A 69 0.66 -6.66 -10.74
N PHE A 70 0.47 -5.42 -10.35
CA PHE A 70 -0.71 -4.97 -9.62
C PHE A 70 -1.62 -4.13 -10.49
N ALA A 71 -2.93 -4.24 -10.24
CA ALA A 71 -3.85 -3.19 -10.66
C ALA A 71 -3.45 -1.86 -9.98
N GLU A 72 -3.63 -0.73 -10.66
CA GLU A 72 -3.20 0.59 -10.17
C GLU A 72 -3.75 0.92 -8.78
N SER A 73 -5.01 0.58 -8.51
CA SER A 73 -5.62 0.75 -7.18
C SER A 73 -4.91 -0.06 -6.09
N THR A 74 -4.46 -1.29 -6.41
CA THR A 74 -3.71 -2.14 -5.47
C THR A 74 -2.31 -1.58 -5.25
N ARG A 75 -1.65 -1.11 -6.31
CA ARG A 75 -0.33 -0.46 -6.22
C ARG A 75 -0.41 0.79 -5.35
N SER A 76 -1.38 1.67 -5.60
CA SER A 76 -1.62 2.88 -4.82
C SER A 76 -1.89 2.57 -3.34
N LEU A 77 -2.72 1.57 -3.05
CA LEU A 77 -2.99 1.13 -1.68
C LEU A 77 -1.72 0.63 -0.97
N ARG A 78 -0.91 -0.21 -1.64
CA ARG A 78 0.35 -0.75 -1.08
C ARG A 78 1.36 0.35 -0.84
N THR A 79 1.54 1.26 -1.81
CA THR A 79 2.43 2.41 -1.70
C THR A 79 2.01 3.31 -0.53
N GLY A 80 0.74 3.68 -0.46
CA GLY A 80 0.23 4.53 0.61
C GLY A 80 0.35 3.88 2.00
N THR A 81 0.10 2.57 2.10
CA THR A 81 0.28 1.84 3.37
C THR A 81 1.75 1.74 3.75
N TYR A 82 2.63 1.42 2.80
CA TYR A 82 4.08 1.42 3.04
C TYR A 82 4.56 2.77 3.57
N GLN A 83 4.22 3.85 2.90
CA GLN A 83 4.68 5.20 3.27
C GLN A 83 4.17 5.66 4.64
N ARG A 84 2.91 5.38 4.96
CA ARG A 84 2.31 5.84 6.23
C ARG A 84 2.65 4.95 7.41
N GLU A 85 2.62 3.64 7.21
CA GLU A 85 2.66 2.70 8.33
C GLU A 85 4.01 2.02 8.50
N ILE A 86 4.79 1.80 7.45
CA ILE A 86 6.01 0.99 7.52
C ILE A 86 7.27 1.84 7.41
N ALA A 87 7.35 2.70 6.41
CA ALA A 87 8.57 3.46 6.11
C ALA A 87 9.09 4.29 7.29
N PRO A 88 8.26 4.99 8.10
CA PRO A 88 8.76 5.78 9.23
C PRO A 88 9.54 4.98 10.26
N TYR A 89 9.27 3.68 10.38
CA TYR A 89 9.83 2.82 11.43
C TYR A 89 10.84 1.80 10.91
N PHE A 90 10.68 1.35 9.66
CA PHE A 90 11.41 0.20 9.13
C PHE A 90 12.22 0.46 7.86
N ALA A 91 12.01 1.57 7.15
CA ALA A 91 12.68 1.84 5.88
C ALA A 91 14.20 1.67 5.96
N LYS A 92 14.81 2.25 6.99
CA LYS A 92 16.28 2.27 7.19
C LYS A 92 16.81 1.02 7.89
N LYS A 93 15.96 0.15 8.46
CA LYS A 93 16.38 -1.09 9.11
C LYS A 93 16.89 -2.07 8.05
N LEU A 94 17.90 -2.86 8.43
CA LEU A 94 18.36 -3.97 7.61
C LEU A 94 17.33 -5.11 7.62
N MET A 95 17.20 -5.80 6.50
CA MET A 95 16.30 -6.96 6.39
C MET A 95 16.55 -8.01 7.49
N ILE A 96 17.81 -8.21 7.87
CA ILE A 96 18.21 -9.17 8.91
C ILE A 96 17.88 -8.72 10.34
N GLU A 97 17.69 -7.42 10.57
CA GLU A 97 17.43 -6.85 11.90
C GLU A 97 15.94 -6.87 12.26
N ILE A 98 15.05 -7.02 11.28
CA ILE A 98 13.61 -7.00 11.53
C ILE A 98 13.17 -8.37 12.05
N SER A 99 12.74 -8.41 13.29
CA SER A 99 12.25 -9.62 13.95
C SER A 99 10.73 -9.81 13.81
N SER A 100 10.25 -11.02 14.10
CA SER A 100 8.81 -11.29 14.19
C SER A 100 8.13 -10.49 15.31
N GLU A 101 8.88 -10.17 16.37
CA GLU A 101 8.40 -9.37 17.49
C GLU A 101 8.22 -7.91 17.10
N ASP A 102 9.15 -7.33 16.35
CA ASP A 102 9.02 -5.98 15.81
C ASP A 102 7.73 -5.82 15.01
N ILE A 103 7.46 -6.80 14.12
CA ILE A 103 6.26 -6.77 13.28
C ILE A 103 4.99 -6.91 14.13
N ARG A 104 4.98 -7.82 15.13
CA ARG A 104 3.82 -8.00 16.02
C ARG A 104 3.53 -6.73 16.82
N ASN A 105 4.55 -6.15 17.43
CA ASN A 105 4.41 -4.93 18.23
C ASN A 105 3.90 -3.77 17.36
N HIS A 106 4.42 -3.64 16.15
CA HIS A 106 3.95 -2.62 15.22
C HIS A 106 2.50 -2.85 14.79
N CYS A 107 2.12 -4.08 14.46
CA CYS A 107 0.73 -4.43 14.15
C CYS A 107 -0.20 -4.19 15.36
N GLN A 108 0.26 -4.42 16.58
CA GLN A 108 -0.52 -4.17 17.79
C GLN A 108 -0.79 -2.67 17.97
N ILE A 109 0.20 -1.81 17.77
CA ILE A 109 0.03 -0.34 17.83
C ILE A 109 -1.03 0.12 16.80
N ILE A 110 -0.97 -0.39 15.58
CA ILE A 110 -1.95 -0.05 14.54
C ILE A 110 -3.36 -0.55 14.90
N LYS A 111 -3.47 -1.75 15.50
CA LYS A 111 -4.74 -2.30 15.95
C LYS A 111 -5.35 -1.48 17.08
N GLU A 112 -4.56 -1.09 18.08
CA GLU A 112 -4.99 -0.26 19.22
C GLU A 112 -5.47 1.13 18.79
N ARG A 113 -4.90 1.67 17.72
CA ARG A 113 -5.39 2.89 17.06
C ARG A 113 -6.76 2.71 16.38
N GLY A 114 -7.37 1.53 16.42
CA GLY A 114 -8.67 1.24 15.83
C GLY A 114 -8.62 0.79 14.36
N SER A 115 -7.46 0.37 13.85
CA SER A 115 -7.28 -0.01 12.45
C SER A 115 -6.81 -1.47 12.26
N PRO A 116 -7.55 -2.48 12.77
CA PRO A 116 -7.11 -3.88 12.74
C PRO A 116 -6.93 -4.45 11.33
N SER A 117 -7.72 -4.00 10.35
CA SER A 117 -7.55 -4.40 8.94
C SER A 117 -6.24 -3.89 8.36
N THR A 118 -5.84 -2.68 8.71
CA THR A 118 -4.55 -2.09 8.30
C THR A 118 -3.40 -2.84 8.95
N ALA A 119 -3.53 -3.28 10.21
CA ALA A 119 -2.51 -4.07 10.89
C ALA A 119 -2.24 -5.41 10.17
N ILE A 120 -3.31 -6.12 9.75
CA ILE A 120 -3.17 -7.34 8.94
C ILE A 120 -2.51 -7.02 7.59
N PHE A 121 -2.94 -5.96 6.92
CA PHE A 121 -2.39 -5.58 5.63
C PHE A 121 -0.89 -5.20 5.71
N VAL A 122 -0.48 -4.55 6.79
CA VAL A 122 0.94 -4.25 7.08
C VAL A 122 1.73 -5.55 7.24
N ARG A 123 1.24 -6.51 8.04
CA ARG A 123 1.88 -7.82 8.16
C ARG A 123 2.00 -8.54 6.81
N ASP A 124 0.93 -8.50 6.00
CA ASP A 124 0.93 -9.12 4.67
C ASP A 124 1.92 -8.44 3.72
N LEU A 125 2.11 -7.13 3.85
CA LEU A 125 3.09 -6.40 3.07
C LEU A 125 4.53 -6.76 3.46
N PHE A 126 4.84 -6.90 4.77
CA PHE A 126 6.13 -7.45 5.22
C PHE A 126 6.37 -8.84 4.63
N ASN A 127 5.40 -9.75 4.77
CA ASN A 127 5.51 -11.11 4.23
C ASN A 127 5.77 -11.11 2.71
N ALA A 128 5.11 -10.24 1.97
CA ALA A 128 5.27 -10.14 0.52
C ALA A 128 6.65 -9.59 0.12
N VAL A 129 7.16 -8.58 0.82
CA VAL A 129 8.50 -8.00 0.57
C VAL A 129 9.59 -9.04 0.85
N TYR A 130 9.50 -9.76 1.97
CA TYR A 130 10.46 -10.84 2.25
C TYR A 130 10.40 -11.97 1.23
N LYS A 131 9.21 -12.41 0.84
CA LYS A 131 9.05 -13.43 -0.22
C LYS A 131 9.64 -12.96 -1.54
N TYR A 132 9.45 -11.69 -1.89
CA TYR A 132 10.06 -11.09 -3.08
C TYR A 132 11.57 -11.11 -2.98
N ALA A 133 12.18 -10.69 -1.86
CA ALA A 133 13.62 -10.72 -1.68
C ALA A 133 14.19 -12.14 -1.79
N ILE A 134 13.53 -13.12 -1.18
CA ILE A 134 13.92 -14.56 -1.27
C ILE A 134 13.81 -15.06 -2.71
N SER A 135 12.78 -14.68 -3.46
CA SER A 135 12.61 -15.05 -4.87
C SER A 135 13.70 -14.47 -5.78
N LYS A 136 14.31 -13.35 -5.37
CA LYS A 136 15.45 -12.73 -6.06
C LYS A 136 16.81 -13.31 -5.65
N GLY A 137 16.81 -14.39 -4.85
CA GLY A 137 18.02 -15.14 -4.47
C GLY A 137 18.67 -14.69 -3.17
N HIS A 138 18.05 -13.76 -2.40
CA HIS A 138 18.55 -13.37 -1.09
C HIS A 138 18.20 -14.41 -0.02
N ASN A 139 19.16 -14.75 0.84
CA ASN A 139 18.96 -15.74 1.90
C ASN A 139 18.48 -15.08 3.20
N PHE A 140 17.24 -14.57 3.22
CA PHE A 140 16.61 -14.02 4.40
C PHE A 140 15.62 -15.01 5.02
N LYS A 141 15.56 -14.99 6.36
CA LYS A 141 14.45 -15.63 7.08
C LYS A 141 13.28 -14.66 7.10
N ASN A 142 12.11 -15.08 6.64
CA ASN A 142 10.91 -14.24 6.63
C ASN A 142 10.30 -14.13 8.04
N PRO A 143 10.40 -12.97 8.73
CA PRO A 143 9.89 -12.81 10.09
C PRO A 143 8.37 -12.75 10.17
N ALA A 144 7.68 -12.42 9.07
CA ALA A 144 6.22 -12.34 9.01
C ALA A 144 5.55 -13.70 8.76
N GLU A 145 6.29 -14.73 8.33
CA GLU A 145 5.73 -16.02 7.92
C GLU A 145 4.97 -16.73 9.06
N ARG A 146 5.51 -16.67 10.27
CA ARG A 146 4.94 -17.32 11.46
C ARG A 146 3.88 -16.48 12.17
N ILE A 147 3.53 -15.31 11.65
CA ILE A 147 2.50 -14.45 12.23
C ILE A 147 1.20 -14.72 11.46
N SER A 148 0.25 -15.40 12.07
CA SER A 148 -1.07 -15.60 11.45
C SER A 148 -1.90 -14.33 11.50
N ASN A 149 -2.75 -14.11 10.48
CA ASN A 149 -3.66 -12.97 10.46
C ASN A 149 -4.63 -13.00 11.67
N SER A 150 -5.07 -14.20 12.04
CA SER A 150 -5.96 -14.41 13.20
C SER A 150 -5.32 -14.04 14.54
N SER A 151 -3.97 -14.11 14.66
CA SER A 151 -3.27 -13.66 15.88
C SER A 151 -3.23 -12.13 16.02
N ILE A 152 -3.38 -11.41 14.91
CA ILE A 152 -3.45 -9.93 14.90
C ILE A 152 -4.87 -9.48 15.17
N ALA A 153 -5.83 -9.93 14.34
CA ALA A 153 -7.23 -9.60 14.51
C ALA A 153 -8.13 -10.65 13.85
N THR A 154 -9.29 -10.86 14.45
CA THR A 154 -10.37 -11.66 13.89
C THR A 154 -11.53 -10.74 13.54
N PHE A 155 -12.10 -10.93 12.34
CA PHE A 155 -13.26 -10.17 11.91
C PHE A 155 -14.50 -11.05 11.95
N ARG A 156 -15.55 -10.51 12.56
CA ARG A 156 -16.90 -11.08 12.40
C ARG A 156 -17.56 -10.43 11.21
N PRO A 157 -18.25 -11.18 10.35
CA PRO A 157 -19.06 -10.61 9.28
C PRO A 157 -20.04 -9.59 9.86
N ARG A 158 -20.27 -8.51 9.13
CA ARG A 158 -21.32 -7.57 9.51
C ARG A 158 -22.66 -8.16 9.07
N GLU A 159 -23.49 -8.51 10.03
CA GLU A 159 -24.81 -9.09 9.78
C GLU A 159 -25.92 -8.02 9.72
N ARG A 160 -25.56 -6.76 9.96
CA ARG A 160 -26.54 -5.67 9.95
C ARG A 160 -27.01 -5.38 8.52
N SER A 161 -28.31 -5.54 8.29
CA SER A 161 -29.05 -5.02 7.15
C SER A 161 -29.92 -3.83 7.59
N LEU A 162 -30.33 -3.01 6.62
CA LEU A 162 -31.28 -1.93 6.89
C LEU A 162 -32.67 -2.51 7.15
N THR A 163 -33.31 -2.01 8.20
CA THR A 163 -34.72 -2.30 8.47
C THR A 163 -35.63 -1.59 7.46
N PRO A 164 -36.89 -2.01 7.26
CA PRO A 164 -37.84 -1.30 6.40
C PRO A 164 -37.99 0.17 6.74
N ARG A 165 -37.97 0.51 8.03
CA ARG A 165 -38.04 1.89 8.52
C ARG A 165 -36.80 2.70 8.12
N GLU A 166 -35.60 2.12 8.25
CA GLU A 166 -34.35 2.77 7.83
C GLU A 166 -34.30 2.97 6.31
N ILE A 167 -34.82 2.00 5.53
CA ILE A 167 -34.94 2.12 4.08
C ILE A 167 -35.88 3.29 3.73
N HIS A 168 -37.01 3.40 4.39
CA HIS A 168 -37.95 4.51 4.16
C HIS A 168 -37.33 5.85 4.50
N LEU A 169 -36.65 5.96 5.64
CA LEU A 169 -35.93 7.19 6.02
C LEU A 169 -34.83 7.53 5.00
N PHE A 170 -34.09 6.54 4.54
CA PHE A 170 -33.04 6.75 3.53
C PHE A 170 -33.61 7.34 2.23
N PHE A 171 -34.72 6.81 1.72
CA PHE A 171 -35.35 7.36 0.51
C PHE A 171 -35.95 8.75 0.72
N ASN A 172 -36.53 9.02 1.90
CA ASN A 172 -37.04 10.36 2.21
C ASN A 172 -35.89 11.39 2.21
N GLU A 173 -34.79 11.11 2.89
CA GLU A 173 -33.63 11.99 2.91
C GLU A 173 -33.01 12.15 1.51
N LEU A 174 -32.91 11.08 0.77
CA LEU A 174 -32.40 11.09 -0.61
C LEU A 174 -33.25 11.98 -1.52
N ASN A 175 -34.56 11.98 -1.34
CA ASN A 175 -35.50 12.80 -2.12
C ASN A 175 -35.46 14.30 -1.75
N GLN A 176 -35.17 14.63 -0.49
CA GLN A 176 -35.02 16.01 -0.03
C GLN A 176 -33.72 16.68 -0.47
N THR A 177 -32.76 15.88 -0.94
CA THR A 177 -31.42 16.37 -1.32
C THR A 177 -31.41 16.88 -2.76
N GLU A 178 -32.09 18.01 -3.01
CA GLU A 178 -32.18 18.62 -4.37
C GLU A 178 -30.81 19.09 -4.90
N ARG A 179 -29.94 19.55 -4.01
CA ARG A 179 -28.58 20.06 -4.36
C ARG A 179 -27.65 19.04 -5.01
N TYR A 180 -27.95 17.74 -4.87
CA TYR A 180 -27.06 16.66 -5.30
C TYR A 180 -27.73 15.74 -6.30
N PHE A 181 -28.24 16.32 -7.39
CA PHE A 181 -28.89 15.59 -8.48
C PHE A 181 -28.10 14.32 -8.89
N THR A 182 -26.81 14.47 -9.16
CA THR A 182 -25.93 13.36 -9.56
C THR A 182 -25.81 12.27 -8.49
N LEU A 183 -25.73 12.66 -7.20
CA LEU A 183 -25.68 11.71 -6.10
C LEU A 183 -26.99 10.92 -6.00
N ARG A 184 -28.12 11.63 -5.97
CA ARG A 184 -29.46 11.02 -5.86
C ARG A 184 -29.73 10.04 -7.00
N LYS A 185 -29.57 10.49 -8.24
CA LYS A 185 -29.79 9.68 -9.43
C LYS A 185 -28.77 8.53 -9.54
N GLY A 186 -27.50 8.77 -9.16
CA GLY A 186 -26.47 7.74 -9.15
C GLY A 186 -26.75 6.62 -8.13
N VAL A 187 -27.20 6.97 -6.91
CA VAL A 187 -27.60 5.96 -5.92
C VAL A 187 -28.77 5.11 -6.42
N LEU A 188 -29.81 5.75 -6.99
CA LEU A 188 -30.94 5.04 -7.56
C LEU A 188 -30.52 4.12 -8.72
N PHE A 189 -29.64 4.60 -9.61
CA PHE A 189 -29.12 3.78 -10.70
C PHE A 189 -28.40 2.54 -10.20
N ILE A 190 -27.53 2.68 -9.20
CA ILE A 190 -26.83 1.55 -8.59
C ILE A 190 -27.80 0.57 -7.93
N LEU A 191 -28.87 1.06 -7.28
CA LEU A 191 -29.91 0.20 -6.69
C LEU A 191 -30.69 -0.58 -7.75
N TYR A 192 -31.02 0.03 -8.90
CA TYR A 192 -31.73 -0.65 -9.99
C TYR A 192 -30.86 -1.64 -10.77
N THR A 193 -29.54 -1.41 -10.83
CA THR A 193 -28.61 -2.23 -11.62
C THR A 193 -27.74 -3.17 -10.78
N MET A 194 -27.68 -2.95 -9.46
CA MET A 194 -26.84 -3.70 -8.51
C MET A 194 -25.36 -3.77 -8.88
N VAL A 195 -24.88 -2.81 -9.66
CA VAL A 195 -23.45 -2.68 -10.03
C VAL A 195 -22.64 -2.08 -8.90
N ARG A 196 -21.32 -2.26 -8.94
CA ARG A 196 -20.45 -1.60 -7.97
C ARG A 196 -20.35 -0.11 -8.26
N LYS A 197 -20.22 0.69 -7.19
CA LYS A 197 -20.06 2.14 -7.31
C LYS A 197 -18.97 2.53 -8.31
N SER A 198 -17.80 1.89 -8.26
CA SER A 198 -16.67 2.17 -9.16
C SER A 198 -16.95 1.82 -10.62
N GLU A 199 -17.77 0.84 -10.89
CA GLU A 199 -18.19 0.46 -12.24
C GLU A 199 -19.02 1.58 -12.86
N PHE A 200 -19.98 2.12 -12.10
CA PHE A 200 -20.85 3.20 -12.58
C PHE A 200 -20.15 4.56 -12.64
N VAL A 201 -19.38 4.92 -11.61
CA VAL A 201 -18.68 6.22 -11.57
C VAL A 201 -17.71 6.40 -12.75
N ASN A 202 -17.08 5.31 -13.20
CA ASN A 202 -16.17 5.34 -14.34
C ASN A 202 -16.84 4.97 -15.67
N ALA A 203 -18.17 4.90 -15.74
CA ALA A 203 -18.90 4.54 -16.95
C ALA A 203 -18.83 5.67 -17.98
N THR A 204 -18.65 5.29 -19.25
CA THR A 204 -18.68 6.17 -20.41
C THR A 204 -19.91 5.88 -21.26
N TRP A 205 -20.36 6.85 -22.06
CA TRP A 205 -21.57 6.73 -22.86
C TRP A 205 -21.50 5.66 -23.94
N ASP A 206 -20.32 5.40 -24.48
CA ASP A 206 -20.08 4.37 -25.50
C ASP A 206 -20.27 2.92 -25.03
N GLU A 207 -20.33 2.71 -23.71
CA GLU A 207 -20.60 1.40 -23.11
C GLU A 207 -22.08 1.01 -23.16
N PHE A 208 -22.99 1.95 -23.52
CA PHE A 208 -24.43 1.78 -23.46
C PHE A 208 -25.06 1.55 -24.83
N ASP A 209 -25.63 0.37 -25.06
CA ASP A 209 -26.48 0.08 -26.19
C ASP A 209 -27.95 0.40 -25.82
N PHE A 210 -28.41 1.59 -26.20
CA PHE A 210 -29.78 2.05 -25.93
C PHE A 210 -30.83 1.36 -26.79
N GLN A 211 -30.45 0.72 -27.90
CA GLN A 211 -31.39 -0.04 -28.72
C GLN A 211 -31.73 -1.39 -28.08
N ARG A 212 -30.74 -2.02 -27.46
CA ARG A 212 -30.88 -3.30 -26.74
C ARG A 212 -31.15 -3.14 -25.26
N ASN A 213 -31.06 -1.93 -24.73
CA ASN A 213 -31.13 -1.64 -23.30
C ASN A 213 -30.06 -2.40 -22.49
N ILE A 214 -28.84 -2.43 -22.99
CA ILE A 214 -27.71 -3.13 -22.37
C ILE A 214 -26.59 -2.14 -22.11
N TRP A 215 -26.03 -2.20 -20.91
CA TRP A 215 -24.75 -1.60 -20.56
C TRP A 215 -23.69 -2.69 -20.48
N THR A 216 -22.64 -2.59 -21.30
CA THR A 216 -21.52 -3.54 -21.31
C THR A 216 -20.33 -2.92 -20.58
N ILE A 217 -20.06 -3.41 -19.36
CA ILE A 217 -18.88 -2.99 -18.60
C ILE A 217 -17.66 -3.73 -19.15
N PRO A 218 -16.61 -3.01 -19.64
CA PRO A 218 -15.44 -3.65 -20.25
C PRO A 218 -14.63 -4.47 -19.24
N SER A 219 -13.98 -5.51 -19.74
CA SER A 219 -13.18 -6.48 -18.95
C SER A 219 -12.07 -5.81 -18.12
N GLU A 220 -11.48 -4.74 -18.63
CA GLU A 220 -10.39 -3.98 -18.03
C GLU A 220 -10.79 -3.35 -16.69
N ARG A 221 -12.07 -2.98 -16.55
CA ARG A 221 -12.62 -2.40 -15.32
C ARG A 221 -13.20 -3.44 -14.36
N MET A 222 -13.32 -4.67 -14.83
CA MET A 222 -13.89 -5.77 -14.03
C MET A 222 -12.81 -6.49 -13.23
N LYS A 223 -13.08 -6.72 -11.92
CA LYS A 223 -12.17 -7.49 -11.06
C LYS A 223 -11.92 -8.92 -11.58
N ALA A 224 -12.90 -9.51 -12.26
CA ALA A 224 -12.81 -10.84 -12.84
C ALA A 224 -12.18 -10.86 -14.24
N ARG A 225 -11.77 -9.69 -14.80
CA ARG A 225 -11.25 -9.53 -16.17
C ARG A 225 -12.15 -10.15 -17.25
N ARG A 226 -13.48 -10.08 -17.04
CA ARG A 226 -14.49 -10.50 -18.02
C ARG A 226 -15.49 -9.37 -18.15
N ALA A 227 -15.87 -9.04 -19.40
CA ALA A 227 -16.92 -8.07 -19.66
C ALA A 227 -18.24 -8.52 -19.00
N HIS A 228 -19.01 -7.54 -18.51
CA HIS A 228 -20.28 -7.80 -17.81
C HIS A 228 -21.40 -7.00 -18.44
N ASN A 229 -22.44 -7.70 -18.90
CA ASN A 229 -23.63 -7.09 -19.45
C ASN A 229 -24.66 -6.86 -18.35
N VAL A 230 -25.10 -5.62 -18.22
CA VAL A 230 -26.17 -5.19 -17.31
C VAL A 230 -27.39 -4.82 -18.14
N TYR A 231 -28.49 -5.53 -17.93
CA TYR A 231 -29.77 -5.20 -18.58
C TYR A 231 -30.43 -4.02 -17.88
N LEU A 232 -30.79 -3.01 -18.66
CA LEU A 232 -31.34 -1.76 -18.14
C LEU A 232 -32.87 -1.79 -18.11
N SER A 233 -33.40 -1.52 -16.92
CA SER A 233 -34.85 -1.31 -16.74
C SER A 233 -35.26 0.07 -17.28
N THR A 234 -36.57 0.27 -17.48
CA THR A 234 -37.13 1.57 -17.86
C THR A 234 -36.66 2.68 -16.90
N GLN A 235 -36.67 2.41 -15.60
CA GLN A 235 -36.21 3.36 -14.56
C GLN A 235 -34.75 3.71 -14.70
N SER A 236 -33.90 2.73 -15.04
CA SER A 236 -32.48 2.96 -15.29
C SER A 236 -32.26 3.83 -16.52
N LEU A 237 -33.03 3.61 -17.58
CA LEU A 237 -32.96 4.42 -18.81
C LEU A 237 -33.42 5.86 -18.59
N GLU A 238 -34.48 6.08 -17.80
CA GLU A 238 -34.94 7.42 -17.39
C GLU A 238 -33.84 8.18 -16.64
N ILE A 239 -33.12 7.49 -15.75
CA ILE A 239 -32.00 8.09 -15.03
C ILE A 239 -30.86 8.44 -15.98
N LEU A 240 -30.50 7.56 -16.91
CA LEU A 240 -29.45 7.84 -17.91
C LEU A 240 -29.84 9.03 -18.81
N THR A 241 -31.09 9.10 -19.25
CA THR A 241 -31.61 10.24 -20.01
C THR A 241 -31.46 11.54 -19.22
N ALA A 242 -31.82 11.54 -17.93
CA ALA A 242 -31.63 12.70 -17.07
C ALA A 242 -30.14 13.08 -16.90
N PHE A 243 -29.23 12.11 -16.79
CA PHE A 243 -27.79 12.37 -16.79
C PHE A 243 -27.31 12.98 -18.11
N LYS A 244 -27.80 12.50 -19.25
CA LYS A 244 -27.40 13.01 -20.57
C LYS A 244 -27.74 14.48 -20.73
N ILE A 245 -28.89 14.91 -20.21
CA ILE A 245 -29.31 16.32 -20.20
C ILE A 245 -28.46 17.14 -19.22
N TYR A 246 -28.20 16.60 -18.01
CA TYR A 246 -27.51 17.34 -16.97
C TYR A 246 -25.98 17.45 -17.21
N CYS A 247 -25.38 16.41 -17.81
CA CYS A 247 -23.93 16.27 -18.03
C CYS A 247 -23.53 16.43 -19.49
N GLU A 248 -24.15 17.36 -20.22
CA GLU A 248 -23.84 17.63 -21.65
C GLU A 248 -22.33 17.77 -21.88
N ASN A 249 -21.86 17.21 -23.01
CA ASN A 249 -20.48 17.30 -23.49
C ASN A 249 -19.42 16.61 -22.61
N SER A 250 -19.78 15.58 -21.85
CA SER A 250 -18.84 14.71 -21.16
C SER A 250 -18.86 13.29 -21.75
N GLU A 251 -17.69 12.67 -21.84
CA GLU A 251 -17.55 11.25 -22.15
C GLU A 251 -18.12 10.37 -21.01
N PHE A 252 -17.98 10.84 -19.76
CA PHE A 252 -18.44 10.12 -18.57
C PHE A 252 -19.90 10.41 -18.25
N ILE A 253 -20.61 9.40 -17.74
CA ILE A 253 -21.98 9.54 -17.22
C ILE A 253 -22.00 10.54 -16.05
N ILE A 254 -21.02 10.43 -15.15
CA ILE A 254 -20.84 11.32 -13.98
C ILE A 254 -19.46 11.98 -14.04
N PRO A 255 -19.32 13.13 -14.72
CA PRO A 255 -18.06 13.84 -14.75
C PRO A 255 -17.75 14.51 -13.41
N SER A 256 -16.46 14.65 -13.12
CA SER A 256 -16.00 15.43 -11.96
C SER A 256 -16.42 16.88 -12.06
N ARG A 257 -16.75 17.49 -10.93
CA ARG A 257 -17.05 18.93 -10.84
C ARG A 257 -15.89 19.82 -11.24
N THR A 258 -14.65 19.33 -11.08
CA THR A 258 -13.42 20.09 -11.36
C THR A 258 -12.89 19.84 -12.76
N SER A 259 -13.29 18.76 -13.42
CA SER A 259 -12.86 18.42 -14.77
C SER A 259 -13.87 17.51 -15.47
N ARG A 260 -14.45 17.95 -16.57
CA ARG A 260 -15.34 17.12 -17.40
C ARG A 260 -14.66 15.94 -18.09
N LEU A 261 -13.32 15.95 -18.11
CA LEU A 261 -12.48 14.90 -18.71
C LEU A 261 -12.13 13.79 -17.71
N LYS A 262 -12.62 13.85 -16.48
CA LYS A 262 -12.40 12.83 -15.45
C LYS A 262 -13.72 12.44 -14.81
N PRO A 263 -13.86 11.18 -14.38
CA PRO A 263 -15.01 10.76 -13.58
C PRO A 263 -14.96 11.39 -12.17
N VAL A 264 -16.06 11.33 -11.45
CA VAL A 264 -16.18 11.85 -10.06
C VAL A 264 -15.26 11.12 -9.10
#